data_f7eb56d2d8afef68081e327da1acc738
#
_entry.id   f7eb56d2d8afef68081e327da1acc738
#
_cell.length_a   1.000
_cell.length_b   1.000
_cell.length_c   1.000
_cell.angle_alpha   90.00
_cell.angle_beta   90.00
_cell.angle_gamma   90.00
#
_symmetry.space_group_name_H-M   'P 1'
#
loop_
_entity.id
_entity.type
_entity.pdbx_description
1 polymer ?
#
loop_
_entity_poly.entity_id
_entity_poly.type
_entity_poly.pdbx_seq_one_letter_code
_entity_poly.pdbx_strand_id
1 'polypeptide(L)'
;MGIFAKIKKAWFDTIVWETIDDEFYDELEDSLIMADLGATVAHDAVKKLRDVVYQKSIQRGDDVKQALREILIEKLNVGDTALDLSTKPSIVLVIGVNGVGKTTSIGKIAHRLKGEGKRVLLCAADTFRAAAADQLEIWANRAECEIVRSVEGADPGAVLFDSLAAAKARGVDVVLCDTAGRLHNKVNLMNELSKLRKIIDRETPDAAKETLLVLDATTGQNGLQQAKVFRETAGLTGIILTKLDGTAKGGICVAIAQELSVPVKYVGLGEGIDDLQPFNAEEYVKALI
;
A
#
# COMPACT_ATOMS: atom_id res chain seq x y z
N MET A 1 -6.64 10.87 19.79
CA MET A 1 -6.07 9.51 19.65
C MET A 1 -5.42 9.46 18.29
N GLY A 2 -4.14 9.05 18.17
CA GLY A 2 -3.44 9.05 16.87
C GLY A 2 -4.11 8.11 15.87
N ILE A 3 -4.01 8.43 14.59
CA ILE A 3 -4.63 7.69 13.47
C ILE A 3 -4.24 6.19 13.51
N PHE A 4 -3.01 5.89 13.90
CA PHE A 4 -2.45 4.54 13.99
C PHE A 4 -2.65 3.85 15.35
N ALA A 5 -3.46 4.39 16.26
CA ALA A 5 -3.69 3.80 17.59
C ALA A 5 -4.33 2.39 17.56
N LYS A 6 -4.85 1.97 16.40
CA LYS A 6 -5.40 0.62 16.18
C LYS A 6 -4.32 -0.45 15.92
N ILE A 7 -3.05 -0.06 15.69
CA ILE A 7 -1.94 -1.01 15.50
C ILE A 7 -1.60 -1.65 16.85
N LYS A 8 -1.52 -2.98 16.88
CA LYS A 8 -1.23 -3.72 18.10
C LYS A 8 0.27 -3.70 18.41
N LYS A 9 0.65 -3.21 19.60
CA LYS A 9 2.05 -3.10 20.09
C LYS A 9 2.60 -4.36 20.77
N ALA A 10 1.93 -5.49 20.69
CA ALA A 10 2.05 -6.63 21.61
C ALA A 10 3.46 -7.21 21.79
N TRP A 11 4.42 -6.96 20.90
CA TRP A 11 5.75 -7.55 20.96
C TRP A 11 6.83 -6.62 21.53
N PHE A 12 6.64 -5.29 21.41
CA PHE A 12 7.65 -4.32 21.82
C PHE A 12 7.66 -4.03 23.32
N ASP A 13 6.53 -4.26 23.99
CA ASP A 13 6.37 -4.04 25.43
C ASP A 13 7.09 -5.13 26.28
N THR A 14 7.57 -6.21 25.63
CA THR A 14 8.32 -7.28 26.31
C THR A 14 9.83 -7.05 26.36
N ILE A 15 10.36 -6.09 25.61
CA ILE A 15 11.80 -5.80 25.54
C ILE A 15 12.24 -5.02 26.80
N VAL A 16 13.27 -5.54 27.48
CA VAL A 16 13.87 -4.86 28.64
C VAL A 16 14.91 -3.87 28.14
N TRP A 17 14.67 -2.58 28.31
CA TRP A 17 15.53 -1.48 27.84
C TRP A 17 16.53 -0.96 28.88
N GLU A 18 16.65 -1.64 30.03
CA GLU A 18 17.49 -1.20 31.15
C GLU A 18 18.96 -1.62 30.99
N THR A 19 19.21 -2.75 30.32
CA THR A 19 20.56 -3.28 30.09
C THR A 19 20.81 -3.36 28.58
N ILE A 20 21.84 -2.66 28.08
CA ILE A 20 22.18 -2.58 26.65
C ILE A 20 23.48 -3.38 26.44
N ASP A 21 23.34 -4.68 26.33
CA ASP A 21 24.41 -5.64 26.08
C ASP A 21 24.17 -6.43 24.78
N ASP A 22 24.99 -7.44 24.52
CA ASP A 22 24.85 -8.25 23.32
C ASP A 22 23.53 -9.05 23.30
N GLU A 23 23.09 -9.55 24.45
CA GLU A 23 21.84 -10.30 24.60
C GLU A 23 20.62 -9.42 24.28
N PHE A 24 20.64 -8.16 24.72
CA PHE A 24 19.61 -7.17 24.36
C PHE A 24 19.46 -7.01 22.84
N TYR A 25 20.58 -6.91 22.09
CA TYR A 25 20.50 -6.76 20.64
C TYR A 25 20.00 -8.01 19.94
N ASP A 26 20.36 -9.20 20.44
CA ASP A 26 19.89 -10.47 19.90
C ASP A 26 18.37 -10.62 20.13
N GLU A 27 17.88 -10.34 21.34
CA GLU A 27 16.44 -10.32 21.65
C GLU A 27 15.66 -9.28 20.81
N LEU A 28 16.25 -8.11 20.58
CA LEU A 28 15.65 -7.08 19.74
C LEU A 28 15.54 -7.54 18.28
N GLU A 29 16.60 -8.18 17.74
CA GLU A 29 16.58 -8.71 16.38
C GLU A 29 15.48 -9.77 16.21
N ASP A 30 15.39 -10.73 17.14
CA ASP A 30 14.34 -11.74 17.14
C ASP A 30 12.95 -11.12 17.21
N SER A 31 12.75 -10.12 18.05
CA SER A 31 11.48 -9.41 18.18
C SER A 31 11.07 -8.68 16.91
N LEU A 32 12.03 -8.06 16.21
CA LEU A 32 11.80 -7.42 14.92
C LEU A 32 11.43 -8.44 13.82
N ILE A 33 12.08 -9.61 13.83
CA ILE A 33 11.75 -10.71 12.90
C ILE A 33 10.33 -11.22 13.16
N MET A 34 9.97 -11.43 14.43
CA MET A 34 8.63 -11.87 14.81
C MET A 34 7.53 -10.85 14.45
N ALA A 35 7.89 -9.57 14.39
CA ALA A 35 7.01 -8.50 13.92
C ALA A 35 6.89 -8.42 12.38
N ASP A 36 7.43 -9.39 11.64
CA ASP A 36 7.47 -9.45 10.17
C ASP A 36 8.33 -8.39 9.46
N LEU A 37 9.38 -7.83 10.13
CA LEU A 37 10.38 -7.02 9.41
C LEU A 37 11.18 -7.85 8.39
N GLY A 38 11.24 -9.17 8.58
CA GLY A 38 12.13 -10.07 7.83
C GLY A 38 13.57 -10.03 8.35
N ALA A 39 14.28 -11.17 8.29
CA ALA A 39 15.60 -11.35 8.92
C ALA A 39 16.64 -10.32 8.42
N THR A 40 16.73 -10.11 7.12
CA THR A 40 17.72 -9.17 6.54
C THR A 40 17.50 -7.74 7.03
N VAL A 41 16.26 -7.26 7.02
CA VAL A 41 15.92 -5.88 7.41
C VAL A 41 16.09 -5.69 8.92
N ALA A 42 15.72 -6.69 9.73
CA ALA A 42 15.91 -6.69 11.19
C ALA A 42 17.40 -6.64 11.54
N HIS A 43 18.20 -7.53 10.96
CA HIS A 43 19.66 -7.56 11.16
C HIS A 43 20.31 -6.21 10.83
N ASP A 44 19.99 -5.64 9.66
CA ASP A 44 20.53 -4.33 9.25
C ASP A 44 20.10 -3.21 10.18
N ALA A 45 18.87 -3.24 10.69
CA ALA A 45 18.37 -2.24 11.63
C ALA A 45 19.10 -2.33 12.97
N VAL A 46 19.27 -3.53 13.52
CA VAL A 46 19.98 -3.75 14.80
C VAL A 46 21.46 -3.42 14.67
N LYS A 47 22.12 -3.83 13.58
CA LYS A 47 23.51 -3.45 13.30
C LYS A 47 23.69 -1.93 13.29
N LYS A 48 22.85 -1.20 12.56
CA LYS A 48 22.87 0.26 12.51
C LYS A 48 22.61 0.86 13.88
N LEU A 49 21.70 0.28 14.67
CA LEU A 49 21.43 0.73 16.03
C LEU A 49 22.65 0.59 16.94
N ARG A 50 23.36 -0.57 16.90
CA ARG A 50 24.63 -0.76 17.62
C ARG A 50 25.64 0.34 17.30
N ASP A 51 25.82 0.62 16.01
CA ASP A 51 26.76 1.66 15.55
C ASP A 51 26.38 3.04 16.10
N VAL A 52 25.08 3.41 16.05
CA VAL A 52 24.57 4.68 16.57
C VAL A 52 24.75 4.79 18.08
N VAL A 53 24.40 3.72 18.82
CA VAL A 53 24.55 3.66 20.29
C VAL A 53 26.00 3.84 20.68
N TYR A 54 26.93 3.18 20.01
CA TYR A 54 28.36 3.30 20.25
C TYR A 54 28.89 4.70 19.93
N GLN A 55 28.59 5.22 18.74
CA GLN A 55 29.07 6.54 18.28
C GLN A 55 28.57 7.70 19.13
N LYS A 56 27.31 7.65 19.55
CA LYS A 56 26.66 8.68 20.37
C LYS A 56 26.80 8.42 21.87
N SER A 57 27.47 7.35 22.30
CA SER A 57 27.62 6.94 23.70
C SER A 57 26.27 6.89 24.43
N ILE A 58 25.24 6.33 23.81
CA ILE A 58 23.90 6.24 24.38
C ILE A 58 23.91 5.19 25.51
N GLN A 59 23.37 5.56 26.68
CA GLN A 59 23.33 4.71 27.88
C GLN A 59 21.90 4.46 28.40
N ARG A 60 20.91 5.25 27.92
CA ARG A 60 19.54 5.16 28.41
C ARG A 60 18.67 4.42 27.39
N GLY A 61 17.85 3.49 27.86
CA GLY A 61 16.95 2.73 27.02
C GLY A 61 15.98 3.58 26.19
N ASP A 62 15.48 4.70 26.75
CA ASP A 62 14.61 5.63 26.00
C ASP A 62 15.33 6.23 24.79
N ASP A 63 16.62 6.55 24.92
CA ASP A 63 17.43 7.12 23.83
C ASP A 63 17.75 6.05 22.78
N VAL A 64 17.96 4.80 23.20
CA VAL A 64 18.10 3.65 22.28
C VAL A 64 16.80 3.42 21.50
N LYS A 65 15.66 3.49 22.18
CA LYS A 65 14.33 3.39 21.56
C LYS A 65 14.11 4.49 20.54
N GLN A 66 14.50 5.71 20.86
CA GLN A 66 14.40 6.84 19.94
C GLN A 66 15.32 6.64 18.72
N ALA A 67 16.54 6.15 18.90
CA ALA A 67 17.47 5.84 17.82
C ALA A 67 16.90 4.76 16.88
N LEU A 68 16.28 3.70 17.43
CA LEU A 68 15.61 2.68 16.64
C LEU A 68 14.45 3.25 15.82
N ARG A 69 13.64 4.15 16.40
CA ARG A 69 12.57 4.85 15.67
C ARG A 69 13.12 5.60 14.46
N GLU A 70 14.18 6.36 14.64
CA GLU A 70 14.82 7.13 13.56
C GLU A 70 15.32 6.22 12.43
N ILE A 71 15.93 5.08 12.78
CA ILE A 71 16.38 4.07 11.81
C ILE A 71 15.21 3.48 11.02
N LEU A 72 14.09 3.14 11.68
CA LEU A 72 12.93 2.57 11.01
C LEU A 72 12.21 3.61 10.12
N ILE A 73 12.14 4.87 10.55
CA ILE A 73 11.61 5.96 9.73
C ILE A 73 12.47 6.15 8.47
N GLU A 74 13.79 6.17 8.61
CA GLU A 74 14.70 6.26 7.45
C GLU A 74 14.48 5.08 6.48
N LYS A 75 14.31 3.87 6.98
CA LYS A 75 14.03 2.68 6.16
C LYS A 75 12.67 2.75 5.46
N LEU A 76 11.71 3.49 5.97
CA LEU A 76 10.39 3.67 5.34
C LEU A 76 10.37 4.78 4.29
N ASN A 77 11.34 5.69 4.31
CA ASN A 77 11.44 6.82 3.39
C ASN A 77 12.11 6.42 2.07
N VAL A 78 11.42 5.63 1.24
CA VAL A 78 11.94 5.09 -0.04
C VAL A 78 11.38 5.79 -1.29
N GLY A 79 10.62 6.87 -1.13
CA GLY A 79 10.03 7.62 -2.24
C GLY A 79 8.88 8.52 -1.79
N ASP A 80 8.16 9.10 -2.76
CA ASP A 80 7.02 9.96 -2.48
C ASP A 80 5.80 9.14 -2.07
N THR A 81 5.27 9.39 -0.88
CA THR A 81 4.07 8.74 -0.35
C THR A 81 2.77 9.37 -0.85
N ALA A 82 2.80 10.55 -1.47
CA ALA A 82 1.64 11.18 -2.08
C ALA A 82 1.31 10.53 -3.44
N LEU A 83 0.02 10.59 -3.84
CA LEU A 83 -0.35 10.26 -5.22
C LEU A 83 0.08 11.39 -6.15
N ASP A 84 0.68 11.04 -7.29
CA ASP A 84 0.87 12.01 -8.36
C ASP A 84 -0.44 12.24 -9.11
N LEU A 85 -1.08 13.35 -8.78
CA LEU A 85 -2.33 13.84 -9.40
C LEU A 85 -2.11 15.17 -10.13
N SER A 86 -0.92 15.34 -10.72
CA SER A 86 -0.48 16.59 -11.35
C SER A 86 -1.17 16.88 -12.69
N THR A 87 -1.85 15.89 -13.28
CA THR A 87 -2.53 16.04 -14.59
C THR A 87 -4.04 15.84 -14.48
N LYS A 88 -4.74 16.18 -15.58
CA LYS A 88 -6.20 16.03 -15.70
C LYS A 88 -6.55 15.39 -17.05
N PRO A 89 -6.96 14.10 -17.04
CA PRO A 89 -7.02 13.19 -15.90
C PRO A 89 -5.65 12.68 -15.46
N SER A 90 -5.50 12.33 -14.18
CA SER A 90 -4.47 11.43 -13.66
C SER A 90 -5.05 10.02 -13.58
N ILE A 91 -4.25 8.99 -13.85
CA ILE A 91 -4.71 7.61 -13.93
C ILE A 91 -4.08 6.78 -12.83
N VAL A 92 -4.91 6.12 -12.03
CA VAL A 92 -4.47 5.23 -10.94
C VAL A 92 -4.95 3.81 -11.23
N LEU A 93 -4.02 2.92 -11.55
CA LEU A 93 -4.28 1.50 -11.73
C LEU A 93 -4.09 0.77 -10.41
N VAL A 94 -5.13 0.11 -9.90
CA VAL A 94 -5.07 -0.62 -8.62
C VAL A 94 -5.04 -2.11 -8.90
N ILE A 95 -3.95 -2.76 -8.47
CA ILE A 95 -3.65 -4.17 -8.73
C ILE A 95 -3.44 -4.94 -7.43
N GLY A 96 -3.43 -6.27 -7.52
CA GLY A 96 -3.22 -7.17 -6.39
C GLY A 96 -4.06 -8.43 -6.49
N VAL A 97 -3.82 -9.41 -5.62
CA VAL A 97 -4.56 -10.68 -5.63
C VAL A 97 -6.01 -10.50 -5.18
N ASN A 98 -6.86 -11.52 -5.40
CA ASN A 98 -8.24 -11.47 -4.93
C ASN A 98 -8.31 -11.49 -3.39
N GLY A 99 -9.25 -10.75 -2.81
CA GLY A 99 -9.49 -10.73 -1.35
C GLY A 99 -8.62 -9.79 -0.54
N VAL A 100 -7.61 -9.13 -1.14
CA VAL A 100 -6.73 -8.17 -0.42
C VAL A 100 -7.37 -6.80 -0.18
N GLY A 101 -8.56 -6.52 -0.75
CA GLY A 101 -9.26 -5.26 -0.53
C GLY A 101 -9.09 -4.21 -1.64
N LYS A 102 -8.78 -4.58 -2.91
CA LYS A 102 -8.65 -3.64 -4.04
C LYS A 102 -9.88 -2.74 -4.19
N THR A 103 -11.04 -3.34 -4.45
CA THR A 103 -12.30 -2.63 -4.69
C THR A 103 -12.67 -1.73 -3.51
N THR A 104 -12.48 -2.22 -2.27
CA THR A 104 -12.70 -1.43 -1.06
C THR A 104 -11.74 -0.25 -0.97
N SER A 105 -10.46 -0.45 -1.27
CA SER A 105 -9.44 0.63 -1.24
C SER A 105 -9.75 1.70 -2.28
N ILE A 106 -10.17 1.29 -3.49
CA ILE A 106 -10.60 2.22 -4.55
C ILE A 106 -11.76 3.10 -4.07
N GLY A 107 -12.79 2.49 -3.45
CA GLY A 107 -13.93 3.24 -2.94
C GLY A 107 -13.54 4.26 -1.87
N LYS A 108 -12.64 3.89 -0.95
CA LYS A 108 -12.15 4.77 0.11
C LYS A 108 -11.27 5.90 -0.45
N ILE A 109 -10.41 5.62 -1.42
CA ILE A 109 -9.61 6.65 -2.12
C ILE A 109 -10.54 7.60 -2.88
N ALA A 110 -11.55 7.06 -3.58
CA ALA A 110 -12.52 7.86 -4.30
C ALA A 110 -13.27 8.84 -3.39
N HIS A 111 -13.75 8.34 -2.24
CA HIS A 111 -14.42 9.16 -1.22
C HIS A 111 -13.52 10.30 -0.73
N ARG A 112 -12.27 9.98 -0.40
CA ARG A 112 -11.29 10.98 0.05
C ARG A 112 -11.03 12.05 -1.01
N LEU A 113 -10.73 11.63 -2.25
CA LEU A 113 -10.46 12.57 -3.36
C LEU A 113 -11.68 13.44 -3.68
N LYS A 114 -12.89 12.88 -3.58
CA LYS A 114 -14.13 13.63 -3.69
C LYS A 114 -14.27 14.69 -2.61
N GLY A 115 -13.94 14.34 -1.35
CA GLY A 115 -13.88 15.28 -0.22
C GLY A 115 -12.85 16.41 -0.43
N GLU A 116 -11.77 16.14 -1.17
CA GLU A 116 -10.77 17.13 -1.59
C GLU A 116 -11.22 17.96 -2.82
N GLY A 117 -12.46 17.80 -3.29
CA GLY A 117 -13.06 18.54 -4.42
C GLY A 117 -12.67 18.00 -5.79
N LYS A 118 -12.06 16.82 -5.90
CA LYS A 118 -11.72 16.21 -7.19
C LYS A 118 -12.94 15.54 -7.83
N ARG A 119 -13.02 15.62 -9.17
CA ARG A 119 -13.95 14.83 -9.96
C ARG A 119 -13.33 13.47 -10.24
N VAL A 120 -13.90 12.41 -9.66
CA VAL A 120 -13.38 11.04 -9.73
C VAL A 120 -14.28 10.17 -10.60
N LEU A 121 -13.69 9.34 -11.44
CA LEU A 121 -14.37 8.31 -12.22
C LEU A 121 -13.78 6.94 -11.88
N LEU A 122 -14.65 5.96 -11.59
CA LEU A 122 -14.25 4.59 -11.33
C LEU A 122 -14.36 3.76 -12.61
N CYS A 123 -13.34 2.95 -12.89
CA CYS A 123 -13.28 2.02 -14.01
C CYS A 123 -13.35 0.59 -13.50
N ALA A 124 -14.45 -0.14 -13.82
CA ALA A 124 -14.67 -1.53 -13.42
C ALA A 124 -14.01 -2.51 -14.40
N ALA A 125 -12.67 -2.59 -14.39
CA ALA A 125 -11.92 -3.49 -15.28
C ALA A 125 -11.74 -4.92 -14.72
N ASP A 126 -12.24 -5.28 -13.52
CA ASP A 126 -12.42 -6.68 -13.10
C ASP A 126 -13.71 -7.24 -13.70
N THR A 127 -13.69 -7.48 -15.00
CA THR A 127 -14.86 -7.96 -15.78
C THR A 127 -15.13 -9.43 -15.65
N PHE A 128 -14.23 -10.21 -15.05
CA PHE A 128 -14.37 -11.65 -14.87
C PHE A 128 -15.24 -12.05 -13.67
N ARG A 129 -15.61 -11.08 -12.85
CA ARG A 129 -16.38 -11.30 -11.62
C ARG A 129 -17.56 -10.33 -11.61
N ALA A 130 -18.78 -10.84 -11.92
CA ALA A 130 -20.00 -10.03 -11.87
C ALA A 130 -20.12 -9.27 -10.54
N ALA A 131 -19.91 -9.96 -9.42
CA ALA A 131 -19.95 -9.35 -8.10
C ALA A 131 -18.89 -8.25 -7.86
N ALA A 132 -17.79 -8.20 -8.63
CA ALA A 132 -16.78 -7.15 -8.46
C ALA A 132 -17.28 -5.82 -9.02
N ALA A 133 -17.90 -5.82 -10.18
CA ALA A 133 -18.50 -4.62 -10.78
C ALA A 133 -19.63 -4.07 -9.89
N ASP A 134 -20.50 -4.93 -9.38
CA ASP A 134 -21.59 -4.54 -8.47
C ASP A 134 -21.05 -4.00 -7.14
N GLN A 135 -20.00 -4.61 -6.59
CA GLN A 135 -19.32 -4.12 -5.40
C GLN A 135 -18.70 -2.73 -5.64
N LEU A 136 -18.06 -2.52 -6.78
CA LEU A 136 -17.48 -1.22 -7.13
C LEU A 136 -18.56 -0.16 -7.31
N GLU A 137 -19.73 -0.53 -7.87
CA GLU A 137 -20.88 0.39 -7.99
C GLU A 137 -21.42 0.82 -6.63
N ILE A 138 -21.50 -0.10 -5.65
CA ILE A 138 -21.88 0.25 -4.27
C ILE A 138 -20.90 1.30 -3.71
N TRP A 139 -19.59 1.12 -3.95
CA TRP A 139 -18.60 2.10 -3.52
C TRP A 139 -18.70 3.42 -4.29
N ALA A 140 -18.97 3.39 -5.61
CA ALA A 140 -19.19 4.57 -6.42
C ALA A 140 -20.35 5.41 -5.86
N ASN A 141 -21.46 4.75 -5.52
CA ASN A 141 -22.63 5.41 -4.94
C ASN A 141 -22.32 6.02 -3.56
N ARG A 142 -21.57 5.28 -2.69
CA ARG A 142 -21.19 5.78 -1.36
C ARG A 142 -20.23 6.97 -1.43
N ALA A 143 -19.34 6.98 -2.42
CA ALA A 143 -18.38 8.06 -2.66
C ALA A 143 -18.93 9.18 -3.54
N GLU A 144 -20.17 9.05 -4.03
CA GLU A 144 -20.81 9.97 -5.00
C GLU A 144 -19.94 10.20 -6.24
N CYS A 145 -19.36 9.13 -6.79
CA CYS A 145 -18.49 9.13 -7.95
C CYS A 145 -19.17 8.47 -9.15
N GLU A 146 -18.79 8.90 -10.34
CA GLU A 146 -19.20 8.24 -11.59
C GLU A 146 -18.47 6.91 -11.76
N ILE A 147 -19.12 5.94 -12.42
CA ILE A 147 -18.54 4.64 -12.76
C ILE A 147 -18.75 4.31 -14.22
N VAL A 148 -17.75 3.73 -14.87
CA VAL A 148 -17.86 3.06 -16.17
C VAL A 148 -17.69 1.57 -15.94
N ARG A 149 -18.67 0.79 -16.34
CA ARG A 149 -18.70 -0.67 -16.25
C ARG A 149 -19.26 -1.28 -17.54
N SER A 150 -19.02 -2.57 -17.73
CA SER A 150 -19.56 -3.35 -18.84
C SER A 150 -20.19 -4.63 -18.34
N VAL A 151 -20.70 -5.46 -19.24
CA VAL A 151 -21.23 -6.79 -18.93
C VAL A 151 -20.12 -7.74 -18.48
N GLU A 152 -20.49 -8.77 -17.72
CA GLU A 152 -19.55 -9.81 -17.32
C GLU A 152 -18.90 -10.47 -18.54
N GLY A 153 -17.58 -10.71 -18.46
CA GLY A 153 -16.79 -11.29 -19.55
C GLY A 153 -16.38 -10.31 -20.65
N ALA A 154 -16.73 -9.02 -20.54
CA ALA A 154 -16.24 -8.00 -21.47
C ALA A 154 -14.70 -7.90 -21.42
N ASP A 155 -14.08 -7.39 -22.47
CA ASP A 155 -12.63 -7.11 -22.47
C ASP A 155 -12.28 -6.00 -21.47
N PRO A 156 -11.44 -6.26 -20.44
CA PRO A 156 -11.01 -5.21 -19.49
C PRO A 156 -10.40 -3.99 -20.18
N GLY A 157 -9.69 -4.21 -21.28
CA GLY A 157 -9.09 -3.14 -22.08
C GLY A 157 -10.13 -2.24 -22.76
N ALA A 158 -11.26 -2.78 -23.18
CA ALA A 158 -12.36 -1.98 -23.74
C ALA A 158 -12.99 -1.10 -22.67
N VAL A 159 -13.27 -1.66 -21.47
CA VAL A 159 -13.82 -0.88 -20.34
C VAL A 159 -12.90 0.26 -19.94
N LEU A 160 -11.59 -0.02 -19.89
CA LEU A 160 -10.59 1.01 -19.60
C LEU A 160 -10.57 2.10 -20.69
N PHE A 161 -10.59 1.72 -21.97
CA PHE A 161 -10.64 2.67 -23.09
C PHE A 161 -11.86 3.61 -22.99
N ASP A 162 -13.04 3.04 -22.77
CA ASP A 162 -14.28 3.80 -22.59
C ASP A 162 -14.22 4.72 -21.38
N SER A 163 -13.61 4.27 -20.28
CA SER A 163 -13.40 5.07 -19.09
C SER A 163 -12.48 6.27 -19.33
N LEU A 164 -11.40 6.09 -20.08
CA LEU A 164 -10.46 7.17 -20.43
C LEU A 164 -11.11 8.18 -21.37
N ALA A 165 -11.92 7.72 -22.35
CA ALA A 165 -12.68 8.57 -23.25
C ALA A 165 -13.74 9.38 -22.48
N ALA A 166 -14.49 8.74 -21.58
CA ALA A 166 -15.46 9.40 -20.71
C ALA A 166 -14.80 10.44 -19.79
N ALA A 167 -13.64 10.10 -19.21
CA ALA A 167 -12.90 11.00 -18.32
C ALA A 167 -12.47 12.30 -19.04
N LYS A 168 -11.95 12.18 -20.26
CA LYS A 168 -11.58 13.34 -21.10
C LYS A 168 -12.82 14.19 -21.44
N ALA A 169 -13.89 13.56 -21.91
CA ALA A 169 -15.11 14.26 -22.31
C ALA A 169 -15.80 15.00 -21.15
N ARG A 170 -15.73 14.45 -19.94
CA ARG A 170 -16.40 15.00 -18.74
C ARG A 170 -15.48 15.88 -17.90
N GLY A 171 -14.22 16.05 -18.28
CA GLY A 171 -13.24 16.83 -17.51
C GLY A 171 -13.01 16.25 -16.11
N VAL A 172 -12.87 14.93 -15.99
CA VAL A 172 -12.55 14.21 -14.75
C VAL A 172 -11.12 14.51 -14.33
N ASP A 173 -10.87 14.65 -13.02
CA ASP A 173 -9.52 14.90 -12.49
C ASP A 173 -8.74 13.60 -12.31
N VAL A 174 -9.41 12.52 -11.85
CA VAL A 174 -8.77 11.24 -11.52
C VAL A 174 -9.60 10.06 -11.99
N VAL A 175 -8.97 9.09 -12.67
CA VAL A 175 -9.57 7.78 -12.99
C VAL A 175 -8.95 6.72 -12.08
N LEU A 176 -9.77 6.01 -11.30
CA LEU A 176 -9.35 4.88 -10.47
C LEU A 176 -9.82 3.57 -11.13
N CYS A 177 -8.86 2.71 -11.51
CA CYS A 177 -9.13 1.47 -12.24
C CYS A 177 -9.04 0.25 -11.31
N ASP A 178 -10.15 -0.48 -11.12
CA ASP A 178 -10.17 -1.79 -10.45
C ASP A 178 -9.83 -2.90 -11.45
N THR A 179 -8.92 -3.80 -11.09
CA THR A 179 -8.42 -4.87 -11.95
C THR A 179 -8.68 -6.25 -11.38
N ALA A 180 -8.69 -7.27 -12.25
CA ALA A 180 -8.69 -8.67 -11.81
C ALA A 180 -7.46 -9.00 -10.95
N GLY A 181 -7.59 -10.04 -10.09
CA GLY A 181 -6.53 -10.44 -9.16
C GLY A 181 -6.27 -11.95 -9.14
N ARG A 182 -6.38 -12.64 -10.28
CA ARG A 182 -6.27 -14.10 -10.37
C ARG A 182 -4.82 -14.57 -10.47
N LEU A 183 -4.07 -14.52 -9.37
CA LEU A 183 -2.64 -14.87 -9.35
C LEU A 183 -2.36 -16.36 -9.63
N HIS A 184 -3.33 -17.27 -9.43
CA HIS A 184 -3.19 -18.68 -9.81
C HIS A 184 -2.96 -18.87 -11.32
N ASN A 185 -3.32 -17.89 -12.14
CA ASN A 185 -2.97 -17.80 -13.55
C ASN A 185 -2.04 -16.58 -13.78
N LYS A 186 -0.85 -16.64 -13.18
CA LYS A 186 0.13 -15.54 -13.15
C LYS A 186 0.41 -14.95 -14.53
N VAL A 187 0.63 -15.81 -15.53
CA VAL A 187 0.98 -15.36 -16.89
C VAL A 187 -0.13 -14.53 -17.51
N ASN A 188 -1.38 -15.02 -17.42
CA ASN A 188 -2.52 -14.31 -17.98
C ASN A 188 -2.76 -12.96 -17.26
N LEU A 189 -2.66 -12.95 -15.93
CA LEU A 189 -2.79 -11.71 -15.16
C LEU A 189 -1.73 -10.67 -15.56
N MET A 190 -0.47 -11.07 -15.68
CA MET A 190 0.61 -10.16 -16.07
C MET A 190 0.44 -9.65 -17.50
N ASN A 191 -0.01 -10.50 -18.43
CA ASN A 191 -0.34 -10.09 -19.80
C ASN A 191 -1.50 -9.08 -19.83
N GLU A 192 -2.55 -9.30 -19.02
CA GLU A 192 -3.68 -8.37 -18.90
C GLU A 192 -3.23 -7.02 -18.34
N LEU A 193 -2.47 -6.98 -17.24
CA LEU A 193 -1.93 -5.75 -16.67
C LEU A 193 -1.03 -5.01 -17.67
N SER A 194 -0.19 -5.72 -18.40
CA SER A 194 0.64 -5.14 -19.47
C SER A 194 -0.22 -4.53 -20.58
N LYS A 195 -1.31 -5.20 -20.98
CA LYS A 195 -2.27 -4.67 -21.97
C LYS A 195 -2.93 -3.39 -21.47
N LEU A 196 -3.43 -3.38 -20.23
CA LEU A 196 -4.04 -2.19 -19.62
C LEU A 196 -3.05 -1.03 -19.57
N ARG A 197 -1.80 -1.27 -19.18
CA ARG A 197 -0.76 -0.24 -19.16
C ARG A 197 -0.51 0.35 -20.53
N LYS A 198 -0.39 -0.49 -21.58
CA LYS A 198 -0.21 -0.03 -22.97
C LYS A 198 -1.39 0.83 -23.44
N ILE A 199 -2.62 0.53 -23.03
CA ILE A 199 -3.80 1.34 -23.37
C ILE A 199 -3.69 2.70 -22.67
N ILE A 200 -3.35 2.74 -21.38
CA ILE A 200 -3.15 3.99 -20.63
C ILE A 200 -2.07 4.84 -21.33
N ASP A 201 -0.93 4.25 -21.65
CA ASP A 201 0.19 4.98 -22.27
C ASP A 201 -0.16 5.54 -23.63
N ARG A 202 -0.94 4.81 -24.43
CA ARG A 202 -1.40 5.25 -25.76
C ARG A 202 -2.46 6.34 -25.69
N GLU A 203 -3.49 6.14 -24.83
CA GLU A 203 -4.64 7.03 -24.78
C GLU A 203 -4.37 8.29 -23.94
N THR A 204 -3.46 8.21 -22.99
CA THR A 204 -3.14 9.33 -22.07
C THR A 204 -1.61 9.45 -21.90
N PRO A 205 -0.85 9.77 -22.99
CA PRO A 205 0.61 9.80 -22.97
C PRO A 205 1.17 10.77 -21.92
N ASP A 206 0.55 11.93 -21.78
CA ASP A 206 1.02 13.01 -20.90
C ASP A 206 0.38 12.97 -19.48
N ALA A 207 -0.42 11.95 -19.18
CA ALA A 207 -1.06 11.83 -17.87
C ALA A 207 -0.08 11.37 -16.80
N ALA A 208 -0.24 11.87 -15.59
CA ALA A 208 0.33 11.26 -14.39
C ALA A 208 -0.28 9.85 -14.19
N LYS A 209 0.57 8.87 -13.93
CA LYS A 209 0.19 7.45 -13.92
C LYS A 209 0.73 6.79 -12.67
N GLU A 210 -0.18 6.32 -11.83
CA GLU A 210 0.13 5.54 -10.65
C GLU A 210 -0.28 4.07 -10.85
N THR A 211 0.54 3.16 -10.37
CA THR A 211 0.21 1.73 -10.25
C THR A 211 0.35 1.31 -8.80
N LEU A 212 -0.76 1.14 -8.13
CA LEU A 212 -0.82 0.82 -6.71
C LEU A 212 -1.07 -0.67 -6.50
N LEU A 213 -0.16 -1.34 -5.81
CA LEU A 213 -0.34 -2.72 -5.40
C LEU A 213 -1.01 -2.77 -4.03
N VAL A 214 -2.15 -3.46 -3.94
CA VAL A 214 -2.83 -3.72 -2.67
C VAL A 214 -2.33 -5.01 -2.06
N LEU A 215 -1.88 -4.95 -0.82
CA LEU A 215 -1.41 -6.08 -0.03
C LEU A 215 -2.19 -6.18 1.28
N ASP A 216 -2.45 -7.40 1.72
CA ASP A 216 -3.06 -7.71 3.01
C ASP A 216 -1.95 -7.89 4.05
N ALA A 217 -1.88 -7.02 5.06
CA ALA A 217 -0.86 -7.05 6.10
C ALA A 217 -0.85 -8.35 6.90
N THR A 218 -2.02 -9.03 7.01
CA THR A 218 -2.12 -10.30 7.75
C THR A 218 -1.39 -11.45 7.07
N THR A 219 -1.07 -11.31 5.78
CA THR A 219 -0.31 -12.33 5.02
C THR A 219 1.20 -12.31 5.29
N GLY A 220 1.73 -11.23 5.91
CA GLY A 220 3.12 -11.10 6.29
C GLY A 220 4.08 -11.33 5.13
N GLN A 221 5.14 -12.10 5.35
CA GLN A 221 6.16 -12.40 4.34
C GLN A 221 5.62 -13.05 3.05
N ASN A 222 4.50 -13.77 3.13
CA ASN A 222 3.86 -14.33 1.92
C ASN A 222 3.33 -13.23 1.00
N GLY A 223 2.78 -12.14 1.57
CA GLY A 223 2.36 -10.96 0.81
C GLY A 223 3.53 -10.29 0.11
N LEU A 224 4.67 -10.19 0.79
CA LEU A 224 5.90 -9.64 0.23
C LEU A 224 6.42 -10.46 -0.98
N GLN A 225 6.37 -11.80 -0.90
CA GLN A 225 6.74 -12.65 -2.04
C GLN A 225 5.81 -12.44 -3.25
N GLN A 226 4.51 -12.25 -3.01
CA GLN A 226 3.56 -11.88 -4.08
C GLN A 226 3.92 -10.51 -4.67
N ALA A 227 4.25 -9.54 -3.84
CA ALA A 227 4.59 -8.20 -4.27
C ALA A 227 5.83 -8.14 -5.19
N LYS A 228 6.85 -8.96 -4.93
CA LYS A 228 8.03 -9.09 -5.81
C LYS A 228 7.65 -9.45 -7.24
N VAL A 229 6.67 -10.34 -7.40
CA VAL A 229 6.15 -10.75 -8.72
C VAL A 229 5.53 -9.58 -9.49
N PHE A 230 4.73 -8.76 -8.79
CA PHE A 230 4.09 -7.59 -9.41
C PHE A 230 5.12 -6.49 -9.72
N ARG A 231 6.13 -6.31 -8.86
CA ARG A 231 7.19 -5.30 -9.07
C ARG A 231 7.89 -5.48 -10.41
N GLU A 232 8.24 -6.72 -10.77
CA GLU A 232 8.98 -7.04 -11.99
C GLU A 232 8.22 -6.70 -13.29
N THR A 233 6.88 -6.71 -13.23
CA THR A 233 6.04 -6.66 -14.43
C THR A 233 5.11 -5.46 -14.53
N ALA A 234 4.72 -4.86 -13.40
CA ALA A 234 3.63 -3.88 -13.38
C ALA A 234 4.08 -2.41 -13.22
N GLY A 235 5.38 -2.14 -13.01
CA GLY A 235 5.88 -0.78 -12.84
C GLY A 235 5.22 -0.08 -11.64
N LEU A 236 5.35 -0.68 -10.45
CA LEU A 236 4.73 -0.18 -9.22
C LEU A 236 5.23 1.20 -8.84
N THR A 237 4.32 2.10 -8.48
CA THR A 237 4.62 3.44 -7.97
C THR A 237 4.26 3.59 -6.48
N GLY A 238 3.47 2.67 -5.93
CA GLY A 238 3.09 2.70 -4.53
C GLY A 238 2.39 1.43 -4.06
N ILE A 239 2.32 1.31 -2.75
CA ILE A 239 1.67 0.19 -2.04
C ILE A 239 0.48 0.73 -1.22
N ILE A 240 -0.61 -0.03 -1.22
CA ILE A 240 -1.71 0.10 -0.27
C ILE A 240 -1.64 -1.12 0.64
N LEU A 241 -1.43 -0.91 1.94
CA LEU A 241 -1.40 -2.01 2.91
C LEU A 241 -2.69 -2.04 3.71
N THR A 242 -3.49 -3.09 3.55
CA THR A 242 -4.81 -3.26 4.18
C THR A 242 -4.73 -4.12 5.44
N LYS A 243 -5.78 -4.07 6.28
CA LYS A 243 -5.99 -4.92 7.46
C LYS A 243 -4.90 -4.83 8.53
N LEU A 244 -4.26 -3.68 8.66
CA LEU A 244 -3.24 -3.44 9.69
C LEU A 244 -3.80 -3.50 11.12
N ASP A 245 -5.08 -3.19 11.29
CA ASP A 245 -5.80 -3.31 12.56
C ASP A 245 -5.98 -4.77 13.02
N GLY A 246 -5.92 -5.71 12.10
CA GLY A 246 -6.08 -7.16 12.36
C GLY A 246 -4.79 -7.90 12.75
N THR A 247 -3.62 -7.26 12.70
CA THR A 247 -2.33 -7.93 12.89
C THR A 247 -1.44 -7.26 13.94
N ALA A 248 -0.66 -8.07 14.66
CA ALA A 248 0.48 -7.60 15.48
C ALA A 248 1.78 -7.50 14.66
N LYS A 249 1.73 -7.78 13.35
CA LYS A 249 2.87 -7.90 12.44
C LYS A 249 3.10 -6.60 11.65
N GLY A 250 3.11 -5.49 12.35
CA GLY A 250 3.26 -4.16 11.74
C GLY A 250 4.60 -3.96 11.02
N GLY A 251 5.65 -4.68 11.37
CA GLY A 251 6.96 -4.59 10.71
C GLY A 251 6.96 -4.84 9.21
N ILE A 252 5.93 -5.48 8.68
CA ILE A 252 5.79 -5.76 7.25
C ILE A 252 5.86 -4.51 6.36
N CYS A 253 5.43 -3.33 6.84
CA CYS A 253 5.60 -2.08 6.10
C CYS A 253 7.08 -1.78 5.81
N VAL A 254 7.95 -1.99 6.81
CA VAL A 254 9.40 -1.73 6.69
C VAL A 254 10.02 -2.72 5.71
N ALA A 255 9.65 -4.01 5.82
CA ALA A 255 10.12 -5.05 4.89
C ALA A 255 9.71 -4.73 3.44
N ILE A 256 8.46 -4.36 3.19
CA ILE A 256 7.93 -3.99 1.86
C ILE A 256 8.71 -2.79 1.30
N ALA A 257 8.86 -1.71 2.08
CA ALA A 257 9.56 -0.51 1.64
C ALA A 257 11.01 -0.82 1.23
N GLN A 258 11.73 -1.58 2.06
CA GLN A 258 13.14 -1.92 1.81
C GLN A 258 13.33 -2.92 0.67
N GLU A 259 12.56 -4.01 0.64
CA GLU A 259 12.78 -5.07 -0.35
C GLU A 259 12.23 -4.72 -1.74
N LEU A 260 11.15 -3.92 -1.79
CA LEU A 260 10.58 -3.49 -3.07
C LEU A 260 11.12 -2.14 -3.54
N SER A 261 11.69 -1.31 -2.65
CA SER A 261 12.04 0.08 -2.93
C SER A 261 10.85 0.86 -3.54
N VAL A 262 9.64 0.60 -3.02
CA VAL A 262 8.38 1.23 -3.45
C VAL A 262 7.70 1.80 -2.20
N PRO A 263 7.26 3.07 -2.21
CA PRO A 263 6.68 3.70 -1.03
C PRO A 263 5.32 3.10 -0.69
N VAL A 264 5.04 2.95 0.61
CA VAL A 264 3.67 2.75 1.08
C VAL A 264 2.96 4.09 1.01
N LYS A 265 1.85 4.16 0.26
CA LYS A 265 1.07 5.40 0.09
C LYS A 265 -0.16 5.44 0.99
N TYR A 266 -0.79 4.30 1.23
CA TYR A 266 -1.99 4.20 2.07
C TYR A 266 -1.95 2.98 2.97
N VAL A 267 -2.60 3.11 4.13
CA VAL A 267 -2.82 2.02 5.08
C VAL A 267 -4.28 1.92 5.48
N GLY A 268 -4.82 0.70 5.46
CA GLY A 268 -6.17 0.36 5.90
C GLY A 268 -6.18 -0.08 7.36
N LEU A 269 -6.99 0.60 8.16
CA LEU A 269 -7.07 0.47 9.61
C LEU A 269 -8.49 0.07 10.08
N GLY A 270 -9.29 -0.53 9.20
CA GLY A 270 -10.66 -0.97 9.48
C GLY A 270 -11.56 -0.97 8.23
N GLU A 271 -12.86 -1.23 8.45
CA GLU A 271 -13.85 -1.41 7.39
C GLU A 271 -14.61 -0.11 7.01
N GLY A 272 -14.57 0.93 7.84
CA GLY A 272 -15.24 2.21 7.59
C GLY A 272 -14.68 2.91 6.35
N ILE A 273 -15.48 3.81 5.75
CA ILE A 273 -15.11 4.54 4.54
C ILE A 273 -13.88 5.44 4.77
N ASP A 274 -13.69 5.93 5.98
CA ASP A 274 -12.58 6.77 6.42
C ASP A 274 -11.39 5.98 6.98
N ASP A 275 -11.48 4.64 7.06
CA ASP A 275 -10.43 3.79 7.63
C ASP A 275 -9.27 3.49 6.65
N LEU A 276 -9.12 4.22 5.56
CA LEU A 276 -7.94 4.22 4.69
C LEU A 276 -7.24 5.57 4.82
N GLN A 277 -6.02 5.54 5.37
CA GLN A 277 -5.28 6.76 5.67
C GLN A 277 -4.02 6.87 4.82
N PRO A 278 -3.59 8.09 4.42
CA PRO A 278 -2.27 8.31 3.85
C PRO A 278 -1.20 7.81 4.82
N PHE A 279 -0.17 7.22 4.28
CA PHE A 279 0.93 6.72 5.09
C PHE A 279 1.81 7.87 5.59
N ASN A 280 2.12 7.83 6.88
CA ASN A 280 3.09 8.71 7.52
C ASN A 280 4.06 7.85 8.34
N ALA A 281 5.34 7.86 7.97
CA ALA A 281 6.35 7.00 8.58
C ALA A 281 6.58 7.31 10.06
N GLU A 282 6.57 8.59 10.46
CA GLU A 282 6.79 9.00 11.86
C GLU A 282 5.65 8.54 12.76
N GLU A 283 4.40 8.82 12.35
CA GLU A 283 3.22 8.39 13.10
C GLU A 283 3.11 6.86 13.16
N TYR A 284 3.45 6.20 12.04
CA TYR A 284 3.43 4.74 11.95
C TYR A 284 4.45 4.10 12.91
N VAL A 285 5.71 4.53 12.86
CA VAL A 285 6.77 4.00 13.74
C VAL A 285 6.48 4.31 15.20
N LYS A 286 5.96 5.51 15.51
CA LYS A 286 5.51 5.86 16.87
C LYS A 286 4.38 4.96 17.37
N ALA A 287 3.52 4.48 16.47
CA ALA A 287 2.46 3.52 16.84
C ALA A 287 2.98 2.09 16.94
N LEU A 288 4.05 1.76 16.21
CA LEU A 288 4.67 0.43 16.20
C LEU A 288 5.53 0.20 17.46
N ILE A 289 6.29 1.21 17.85
CA ILE A 289 7.19 1.26 18.98
C ILE A 289 6.85 2.51 19.83
#